data_ce480714679e2e4734412a706c52d40d
#
_entry.id   ce480714679e2e4734412a706c52d40d
#
_cell.length_a   1.000
_cell.length_b   1.000
_cell.length_c   1.000
_cell.angle_alpha   90.00
_cell.angle_beta   90.00
_cell.angle_gamma   90.00
#
_symmetry.space_group_name_H-M   'P 1'
#
loop_
_entity.id
_entity.type
_entity.pdbx_description
1 polymer ?
#
loop_
_entity_poly.entity_id
_entity_poly.type
_entity_poly.pdbx_seq_one_letter_code
_entity_poly.pdbx_strand_id
1 'polypeptide(L)'
;RADEEGVEPIDIVNKYHSEFLDYWEKLSISWDNYTTTMTDNHKEVVHDIFLKLLDNGFIDKQKTLQAFDPIDNKFLPDRYVEGQCPKCEYGEARGDQCDNCSSTLDPEELINPVSKLSGNPAEFKETEHFFLKLSLLGEKLSPWLETKENWRPHVINWAKSFVKDGLKDRAITRDLEWGIDIPVDDLGDEKKIYVWFEAVIGYLSASIEWAKNSGDEDAWKEWWQKEEAESYYFIGKDNVPFHSVIWPAILAGYGQLNMPTNVPANQYILVKGQKASASRGVGKSLADYLSEWEPDAIRYTLASVLPEQSDSELTEEEMVRRNNEELVATWGNLVQRVFTQIQNNKDAIKTPSSLETVDEELLKEADKAFIEIGKYIEAVELKTALQESMRY
;
A
#
# COMPACT_ATOMS: atom_id res chain seq x y z
N ARG A 1 -5.98 20.02 3.57
CA ARG A 1 -6.56 20.34 2.26
C ARG A 1 -8.01 20.79 2.39
N ALA A 2 -8.84 20.13 3.21
CA ALA A 2 -10.19 20.58 3.51
C ALA A 2 -10.19 22.02 4.04
N ASP A 3 -9.28 22.34 4.99
CA ASP A 3 -9.08 23.69 5.52
C ASP A 3 -8.63 24.68 4.44
N GLU A 4 -7.74 24.27 3.52
CA GLU A 4 -7.25 25.09 2.41
C GLU A 4 -8.36 25.38 1.39
N GLU A 5 -9.24 24.40 1.12
CA GLU A 5 -10.35 24.52 0.16
C GLU A 5 -11.64 25.07 0.82
N GLY A 6 -11.68 25.17 2.17
CA GLY A 6 -12.85 25.66 2.92
C GLY A 6 -14.08 24.74 2.85
N VAL A 7 -13.84 23.43 2.79
CA VAL A 7 -14.88 22.38 2.72
C VAL A 7 -14.73 21.39 3.86
N GLU A 8 -15.75 20.55 4.07
CA GLU A 8 -15.65 19.48 5.05
C GLU A 8 -14.69 18.37 4.61
N PRO A 9 -13.96 17.70 5.53
CA PRO A 9 -13.05 16.60 5.19
C PRO A 9 -13.69 15.51 4.34
N ILE A 10 -14.97 15.19 4.59
CA ILE A 10 -15.71 14.17 3.84
C ILE A 10 -15.90 14.55 2.35
N ASP A 11 -16.01 15.82 2.04
CA ASP A 11 -16.17 16.29 0.65
C ASP A 11 -14.91 16.01 -0.16
N ILE A 12 -13.74 16.20 0.47
CA ILE A 12 -12.43 15.86 -0.12
C ILE A 12 -12.32 14.35 -0.36
N VAL A 13 -12.71 13.53 0.63
CA VAL A 13 -12.68 12.07 0.50
C VAL A 13 -13.57 11.62 -0.66
N ASN A 14 -14.83 12.07 -0.71
CA ASN A 14 -15.79 11.69 -1.75
C ASN A 14 -15.33 12.11 -3.14
N LYS A 15 -14.77 13.33 -3.29
CA LYS A 15 -14.21 13.83 -4.54
C LYS A 15 -13.12 12.88 -5.07
N TYR A 16 -12.09 12.61 -4.27
CA TYR A 16 -10.99 11.76 -4.72
C TYR A 16 -11.38 10.30 -4.87
N HIS A 17 -12.28 9.79 -4.05
CA HIS A 17 -12.80 8.44 -4.21
C HIS A 17 -13.44 8.25 -5.60
N SER A 18 -14.30 9.21 -6.01
CA SER A 18 -14.92 9.18 -7.33
C SER A 18 -13.91 9.32 -8.48
N GLU A 19 -12.88 10.17 -8.32
CA GLU A 19 -11.82 10.32 -9.31
C GLU A 19 -11.01 9.01 -9.45
N PHE A 20 -10.70 8.32 -8.35
CA PHE A 20 -9.98 7.05 -8.39
C PHE A 20 -10.77 5.96 -9.07
N LEU A 21 -12.07 5.84 -8.81
CA LEU A 21 -12.94 4.89 -9.50
C LEU A 21 -12.92 5.11 -11.02
N ASP A 22 -13.03 6.35 -11.48
CA ASP A 22 -12.92 6.71 -12.91
C ASP A 22 -11.55 6.31 -13.50
N TYR A 23 -10.45 6.54 -12.77
CA TYR A 23 -9.12 6.12 -13.23
C TYR A 23 -8.97 4.61 -13.31
N TRP A 24 -9.49 3.87 -12.33
CA TRP A 24 -9.44 2.42 -12.34
C TRP A 24 -10.26 1.84 -13.50
N GLU A 25 -11.43 2.38 -13.78
CA GLU A 25 -12.24 2.00 -14.93
C GLU A 25 -11.48 2.23 -16.24
N LYS A 26 -10.92 3.43 -16.44
CA LYS A 26 -10.12 3.78 -17.62
C LYS A 26 -8.89 2.89 -17.80
N LEU A 27 -8.25 2.52 -16.71
CA LEU A 27 -7.11 1.60 -16.72
C LEU A 27 -7.50 0.13 -16.80
N SER A 28 -8.79 -0.22 -16.90
CA SER A 28 -9.30 -1.58 -16.91
C SER A 28 -8.80 -2.41 -15.71
N ILE A 29 -8.77 -1.79 -14.54
CA ILE A 29 -8.45 -2.45 -13.27
C ILE A 29 -9.75 -3.00 -12.67
N SER A 30 -9.77 -4.27 -12.33
CA SER A 30 -10.90 -4.94 -11.67
C SER A 30 -10.57 -5.24 -10.20
N TRP A 31 -11.59 -5.27 -9.38
CA TRP A 31 -11.54 -5.63 -7.96
C TRP A 31 -12.85 -6.30 -7.55
N ASP A 32 -12.83 -7.07 -6.49
CA ASP A 32 -14.03 -7.65 -5.87
C ASP A 32 -14.72 -6.66 -4.93
N ASN A 33 -13.93 -5.84 -4.23
CA ASN A 33 -14.41 -4.73 -3.41
C ASN A 33 -13.40 -3.57 -3.40
N TYR A 34 -13.87 -2.36 -3.70
CA TYR A 34 -13.13 -1.10 -3.55
C TYR A 34 -13.92 -0.19 -2.63
N THR A 35 -13.37 0.09 -1.47
CA THR A 35 -14.06 0.81 -0.39
C THR A 35 -13.19 1.89 0.24
N THR A 36 -13.71 2.54 1.26
CA THR A 36 -13.05 3.59 2.02
C THR A 36 -13.16 3.30 3.53
N THR A 37 -12.23 3.83 4.30
CA THR A 37 -12.25 3.76 5.78
C THR A 37 -13.31 4.67 6.43
N MET A 38 -14.16 5.33 5.62
CA MET A 38 -15.23 6.20 6.10
C MET A 38 -16.56 5.47 6.34
N THR A 39 -16.60 4.15 6.12
CA THR A 39 -17.84 3.37 6.28
C THR A 39 -18.10 3.00 7.74
N ASP A 40 -19.38 2.87 8.10
CA ASP A 40 -19.76 2.35 9.42
C ASP A 40 -19.23 0.93 9.64
N ASN A 41 -19.19 0.10 8.60
CA ASN A 41 -18.58 -1.22 8.64
C ASN A 41 -17.10 -1.16 9.08
N HIS A 42 -16.31 -0.23 8.53
CA HIS A 42 -14.92 -0.07 8.94
C HIS A 42 -14.83 0.34 10.43
N LYS A 43 -15.63 1.30 10.86
CA LYS A 43 -15.70 1.73 12.26
C LYS A 43 -16.00 0.56 13.21
N GLU A 44 -17.00 -0.27 12.87
CA GLU A 44 -17.35 -1.45 13.67
C GLU A 44 -16.19 -2.44 13.81
N VAL A 45 -15.48 -2.73 12.69
CA VAL A 45 -14.35 -3.66 12.70
C VAL A 45 -13.16 -3.10 13.48
N VAL A 46 -12.89 -1.79 13.37
CA VAL A 46 -11.83 -1.12 14.16
C VAL A 46 -12.15 -1.19 15.66
N HIS A 47 -13.41 -0.97 16.03
CA HIS A 47 -13.85 -1.08 17.42
C HIS A 47 -13.71 -2.52 17.96
N ASP A 48 -14.10 -3.52 17.18
CA ASP A 48 -13.95 -4.93 17.55
C ASP A 48 -12.46 -5.28 17.80
N ILE A 49 -11.58 -4.92 16.87
CA ILE A 49 -10.14 -5.15 17.02
C ILE A 49 -9.57 -4.42 18.24
N PHE A 50 -9.95 -3.15 18.44
CA PHE A 50 -9.49 -2.37 19.59
C PHE A 50 -9.90 -3.03 20.91
N LEU A 51 -11.17 -3.36 21.05
CA LEU A 51 -11.71 -3.99 22.26
C LEU A 51 -11.09 -5.36 22.53
N LYS A 52 -10.88 -6.16 21.46
CA LYS A 52 -10.25 -7.46 21.58
C LYS A 52 -8.77 -7.38 22.01
N LEU A 53 -8.04 -6.43 21.48
CA LEU A 53 -6.65 -6.18 21.87
C LEU A 53 -6.55 -5.65 23.30
N LEU A 54 -7.48 -4.80 23.71
CA LEU A 54 -7.58 -4.29 25.09
C LEU A 54 -7.85 -5.44 26.07
N ASP A 55 -8.81 -6.31 25.75
CA ASP A 55 -9.19 -7.48 26.55
C ASP A 55 -8.04 -8.48 26.67
N ASN A 56 -7.28 -8.66 25.58
CA ASN A 56 -6.09 -9.52 25.53
C ASN A 56 -4.88 -8.89 26.24
N GLY A 57 -4.96 -7.65 26.73
CA GLY A 57 -3.89 -6.95 27.45
C GLY A 57 -2.79 -6.37 26.56
N PHE A 58 -3.04 -6.25 25.24
CA PHE A 58 -2.13 -5.65 24.29
C PHE A 58 -2.37 -4.16 24.02
N ILE A 59 -3.39 -3.59 24.63
CA ILE A 59 -3.62 -2.14 24.68
C ILE A 59 -3.70 -1.72 26.14
N ASP A 60 -3.06 -0.61 26.49
CA ASP A 60 -3.22 0.05 27.79
C ASP A 60 -3.16 1.58 27.65
N LYS A 61 -3.47 2.29 28.75
CA LYS A 61 -3.37 3.75 28.82
C LYS A 61 -2.02 4.16 29.35
N GLN A 62 -1.40 5.12 28.68
CA GLN A 62 -0.12 5.71 29.09
C GLN A 62 -0.15 7.21 28.89
N LYS A 63 0.59 7.92 29.75
CA LYS A 63 0.87 9.34 29.57
C LYS A 63 2.04 9.54 28.62
N THR A 64 1.90 10.50 27.71
CA THR A 64 2.92 10.87 26.75
C THR A 64 2.95 12.38 26.55
N LEU A 65 4.03 12.86 25.93
CA LEU A 65 4.11 14.22 25.46
C LEU A 65 3.59 14.29 24.03
N GLN A 66 2.68 15.21 23.73
CA GLN A 66 2.21 15.47 22.38
C GLN A 66 2.51 16.91 21.99
N ALA A 67 2.84 17.11 20.72
CA ALA A 67 3.08 18.43 20.17
C ALA A 67 1.80 19.29 20.26
N PHE A 68 1.97 20.52 20.65
CA PHE A 68 0.92 21.50 20.87
C PHE A 68 1.28 22.83 20.21
N ASP A 69 0.33 23.41 19.50
CA ASP A 69 0.46 24.75 18.96
C ASP A 69 -0.07 25.78 20.00
N PRO A 70 0.80 26.61 20.58
CA PRO A 70 0.39 27.56 21.59
C PRO A 70 -0.44 28.73 21.02
N ILE A 71 -0.38 28.97 19.69
CA ILE A 71 -1.13 30.05 19.03
C ILE A 71 -2.55 29.59 18.73
N ASP A 72 -2.69 28.43 18.10
CA ASP A 72 -3.99 27.86 17.76
C ASP A 72 -4.64 27.15 18.96
N ASN A 73 -3.89 27.05 20.08
CA ASN A 73 -4.30 26.42 21.33
C ASN A 73 -4.85 25.00 21.14
N LYS A 74 -4.18 24.21 20.29
CA LYS A 74 -4.58 22.83 19.98
C LYS A 74 -3.41 21.87 19.89
N PHE A 75 -3.67 20.59 20.15
CA PHE A 75 -2.72 19.53 19.88
C PHE A 75 -2.53 19.36 18.37
N LEU A 76 -1.30 19.03 17.99
CA LEU A 76 -0.92 18.84 16.59
C LEU A 76 -0.85 17.34 16.27
N PRO A 77 -1.54 16.88 15.21
CA PRO A 77 -1.25 15.59 14.64
C PRO A 77 0.22 15.50 14.19
N ASP A 78 0.81 14.31 14.25
CA ASP A 78 2.23 14.11 13.98
C ASP A 78 2.68 14.70 12.62
N ARG A 79 1.83 14.65 11.59
CA ARG A 79 2.09 15.21 10.24
C ARG A 79 2.01 16.73 10.16
N TYR A 80 1.52 17.38 11.21
CA TYR A 80 1.49 18.83 11.32
C TYR A 80 2.68 19.38 12.10
N VAL A 81 3.61 18.50 12.49
CA VAL A 81 4.89 18.87 13.09
C VAL A 81 5.99 18.57 12.07
N GLU A 82 6.79 19.56 11.76
CA GLU A 82 7.97 19.44 10.89
C GLU A 82 9.23 19.86 11.65
N GLY A 83 10.36 19.23 11.32
CA GLY A 83 11.64 19.54 11.94
C GLY A 83 12.78 18.77 11.30
N GLN A 84 13.98 18.89 11.85
CA GLN A 84 15.13 18.15 11.34
C GLN A 84 15.14 16.71 11.86
N CYS A 85 15.33 15.76 10.95
CA CYS A 85 15.44 14.35 11.30
C CYS A 85 16.70 14.08 12.15
N PRO A 86 16.59 13.43 13.31
CA PRO A 86 17.74 13.13 14.15
C PRO A 86 18.68 12.05 13.56
N LYS A 87 18.21 11.29 12.55
CA LYS A 87 18.96 10.17 11.95
C LYS A 87 19.70 10.53 10.68
N CYS A 88 19.14 11.39 9.83
CA CYS A 88 19.73 11.75 8.54
C CYS A 88 19.84 13.25 8.29
N GLU A 89 19.53 14.07 9.29
CA GLU A 89 19.64 15.54 9.27
C GLU A 89 18.76 16.23 8.19
N TYR A 90 17.82 15.52 7.59
CA TYR A 90 16.87 16.10 6.65
C TYR A 90 15.99 17.12 7.36
N GLY A 91 15.95 18.38 6.84
CA GLY A 91 15.36 19.53 7.52
C GLY A 91 13.83 19.59 7.52
N GLU A 92 13.14 18.78 6.72
CA GLU A 92 11.69 18.78 6.55
C GLU A 92 11.07 17.40 6.91
N ALA A 93 11.63 16.73 7.92
CA ALA A 93 11.09 15.48 8.42
C ALA A 93 9.77 15.74 9.15
N ARG A 94 8.81 14.85 8.99
CA ARG A 94 7.52 14.91 9.68
C ARG A 94 7.58 14.17 11.02
N GLY A 95 6.65 14.49 11.90
CA GLY A 95 6.62 13.90 13.23
C GLY A 95 6.33 12.39 13.27
N ASP A 96 5.77 11.81 12.21
CA ASP A 96 5.49 10.36 12.12
C ASP A 96 6.59 9.60 11.35
N GLN A 97 7.23 10.23 10.37
CA GLN A 97 8.21 9.58 9.51
C GLN A 97 9.07 10.58 8.76
N CYS A 98 10.34 10.24 8.55
CA CYS A 98 11.23 11.01 7.69
C CYS A 98 11.04 10.62 6.22
N ASP A 99 10.66 11.59 5.38
CA ASP A 99 10.50 11.39 3.94
C ASP A 99 11.81 11.02 3.20
N ASN A 100 12.98 11.32 3.78
CA ASN A 100 14.27 11.05 3.18
C ASN A 100 14.81 9.65 3.52
N CYS A 101 14.83 9.28 4.80
CA CYS A 101 15.40 7.99 5.23
C CYS A 101 14.35 6.94 5.63
N SER A 102 13.07 7.26 5.52
CA SER A 102 11.92 6.41 5.86
C SER A 102 11.91 5.90 7.32
N SER A 103 12.69 6.53 8.20
CA SER A 103 12.66 6.20 9.63
C SER A 103 11.37 6.68 10.24
N THR A 104 10.72 5.82 11.04
CA THR A 104 9.63 6.23 11.92
C THR A 104 10.18 7.15 13.01
N LEU A 105 9.41 8.18 13.33
CA LEU A 105 9.76 9.21 14.30
C LEU A 105 8.55 9.43 15.22
N ASP A 106 8.85 9.95 16.40
CA ASP A 106 7.86 10.61 17.24
C ASP A 106 8.14 12.13 17.18
N PRO A 107 7.12 13.03 17.24
CA PRO A 107 7.32 14.48 17.09
C PRO A 107 8.37 15.07 18.02
N GLU A 108 8.51 14.52 19.23
CA GLU A 108 9.50 14.94 20.24
C GLU A 108 10.95 14.56 19.87
N GLU A 109 11.15 13.63 18.94
CA GLU A 109 12.47 13.24 18.46
C GLU A 109 13.01 14.23 17.40
N LEU A 110 12.15 15.05 16.80
CA LEU A 110 12.57 16.05 15.83
C LEU A 110 13.44 17.13 16.46
N ILE A 111 14.45 17.56 15.74
CA ILE A 111 15.30 18.70 16.13
C ILE A 111 14.60 19.98 15.64
N ASN A 112 14.36 20.93 16.56
CA ASN A 112 13.65 22.18 16.31
C ASN A 112 12.25 21.97 15.68
N PRO A 113 11.34 21.24 16.32
CA PRO A 113 10.01 21.00 15.80
C PRO A 113 9.20 22.29 15.70
N VAL A 114 8.51 22.46 14.58
CA VAL A 114 7.61 23.59 14.31
C VAL A 114 6.23 23.11 13.91
N SER A 115 5.22 23.89 14.26
CA SER A 115 3.86 23.69 13.75
C SER A 115 3.80 24.06 12.27
N LYS A 116 3.36 23.15 11.42
CA LYS A 116 3.11 23.42 10.00
C LYS A 116 1.97 24.41 9.78
N LEU A 117 1.05 24.53 10.73
CA LEU A 117 -0.11 25.41 10.66
C LEU A 117 0.30 26.86 10.89
N SER A 118 1.00 27.13 12.00
CA SER A 118 1.37 28.48 12.40
C SER A 118 2.81 28.89 12.02
N GLY A 119 3.68 27.91 11.71
CA GLY A 119 5.11 28.14 11.48
C GLY A 119 5.92 28.38 12.74
N ASN A 120 5.31 28.32 13.93
CA ASN A 120 5.96 28.59 15.21
C ASN A 120 6.52 27.32 15.84
N PRO A 121 7.49 27.44 16.77
CA PRO A 121 7.98 26.32 17.55
C PRO A 121 6.82 25.59 18.23
N ALA A 122 6.77 24.27 18.07
CA ALA A 122 5.80 23.44 18.76
C ALA A 122 6.21 23.28 20.24
N GLU A 123 5.25 23.40 21.14
CA GLU A 123 5.40 23.01 22.54
C GLU A 123 5.02 21.53 22.71
N PHE A 124 5.41 20.93 23.85
CA PHE A 124 5.00 19.57 24.20
C PHE A 124 4.24 19.60 25.51
N LYS A 125 3.03 19.02 25.50
CA LYS A 125 2.18 18.92 26.69
C LYS A 125 1.87 17.47 27.01
N GLU A 126 1.81 17.14 28.31
CA GLU A 126 1.41 15.83 28.77
C GLU A 126 -0.06 15.59 28.43
N THR A 127 -0.34 14.46 27.82
CA THR A 127 -1.68 13.94 27.52
C THR A 127 -1.71 12.43 27.74
N GLU A 128 -2.90 11.85 27.86
CA GLU A 128 -3.05 10.40 28.06
C GLU A 128 -3.65 9.77 26.81
N HIS A 129 -3.02 8.68 26.35
CA HIS A 129 -3.45 7.95 25.15
C HIS A 129 -3.48 6.45 25.39
N PHE A 130 -4.20 5.73 24.53
CA PHE A 130 -4.07 4.28 24.42
C PHE A 130 -2.83 3.93 23.59
N PHE A 131 -2.10 2.92 24.07
CA PHE A 131 -0.88 2.42 23.44
C PHE A 131 -1.05 0.95 23.06
N LEU A 132 -0.67 0.60 21.83
CA LEU A 132 -0.46 -0.79 21.40
C LEU A 132 0.89 -1.25 21.93
N LYS A 133 0.89 -2.33 22.72
CA LYS A 133 2.09 -2.94 23.32
C LYS A 133 2.87 -3.75 22.32
N LEU A 134 3.50 -3.08 21.38
CA LEU A 134 4.35 -3.74 20.38
C LEU A 134 5.52 -4.47 21.05
N SER A 135 6.02 -3.97 22.16
CA SER A 135 7.08 -4.62 22.96
C SER A 135 6.73 -6.06 23.35
N LEU A 136 5.48 -6.33 23.72
CA LEU A 136 5.00 -7.67 24.05
C LEU A 136 4.72 -8.53 22.82
N LEU A 137 4.32 -7.91 21.72
CA LEU A 137 3.96 -8.61 20.48
C LEU A 137 5.19 -8.99 19.64
N GLY A 138 6.33 -8.34 19.86
CA GLY A 138 7.59 -8.64 19.17
C GLY A 138 8.05 -10.09 19.36
N GLU A 139 7.83 -10.69 20.53
CA GLU A 139 8.14 -12.09 20.80
C GLU A 139 7.35 -13.07 19.93
N LYS A 140 6.13 -12.71 19.55
CA LYS A 140 5.29 -13.49 18.63
C LYS A 140 5.71 -13.30 17.16
N LEU A 141 6.18 -12.11 16.80
CA LEU A 141 6.59 -11.79 15.44
C LEU A 141 7.92 -12.43 15.03
N SER A 142 8.89 -12.48 15.95
CA SER A 142 10.22 -12.95 15.64
C SER A 142 10.25 -14.37 15.01
N PRO A 143 9.64 -15.42 15.59
CA PRO A 143 9.62 -16.73 14.96
C PRO A 143 8.83 -16.78 13.66
N TRP A 144 7.77 -15.98 13.53
CA TRP A 144 6.98 -15.89 12.29
C TRP A 144 7.78 -15.26 11.16
N LEU A 145 8.55 -14.21 11.40
CA LEU A 145 9.41 -13.58 10.40
C LEU A 145 10.51 -14.53 9.90
N GLU A 146 10.97 -15.47 10.73
CA GLU A 146 11.95 -16.47 10.28
C GLU A 146 11.38 -17.44 9.22
N THR A 147 10.06 -17.58 9.11
CA THR A 147 9.41 -18.42 8.10
C THR A 147 9.24 -17.70 6.75
N LYS A 148 9.55 -16.41 6.64
CA LYS A 148 9.27 -15.58 5.44
C LYS A 148 10.47 -15.54 4.48
N GLU A 149 10.86 -16.71 3.96
CA GLU A 149 12.00 -16.83 3.04
C GLU A 149 11.74 -16.20 1.65
N ASN A 150 10.47 -16.14 1.21
CA ASN A 150 10.07 -15.64 -0.10
C ASN A 150 9.77 -14.13 -0.14
N TRP A 151 9.91 -13.44 0.99
CA TRP A 151 9.73 -12.00 0.99
C TRP A 151 10.93 -11.29 0.33
N ARG A 152 10.68 -10.16 -0.30
CA ARG A 152 11.76 -9.34 -0.88
C ARG A 152 12.81 -9.01 0.18
N PRO A 153 14.12 -9.13 -0.14
CA PRO A 153 15.19 -8.99 0.87
C PRO A 153 15.16 -7.68 1.65
N HIS A 154 14.81 -6.56 1.02
CA HIS A 154 14.72 -5.27 1.72
C HIS A 154 13.57 -5.21 2.72
N VAL A 155 12.48 -5.94 2.51
CA VAL A 155 11.35 -6.01 3.43
C VAL A 155 11.67 -6.88 4.63
N ILE A 156 12.10 -8.13 4.39
CA ILE A 156 12.34 -9.08 5.47
C ILE A 156 13.53 -8.69 6.35
N ASN A 157 14.60 -8.15 5.74
CA ASN A 157 15.78 -7.71 6.50
C ASN A 157 15.44 -6.51 7.38
N TRP A 158 14.66 -5.55 6.86
CA TRP A 158 14.18 -4.43 7.64
C TRP A 158 13.31 -4.89 8.81
N ALA A 159 12.31 -5.75 8.55
CA ALA A 159 11.40 -6.25 9.59
C ALA A 159 12.13 -7.00 10.70
N LYS A 160 13.04 -7.92 10.35
CA LYS A 160 13.85 -8.66 11.30
C LYS A 160 14.74 -7.75 12.15
N SER A 161 15.40 -6.76 11.52
CA SER A 161 16.23 -5.79 12.24
C SER A 161 15.39 -4.98 13.21
N PHE A 162 14.26 -4.45 12.76
CA PHE A 162 13.38 -3.61 13.57
C PHE A 162 12.82 -4.34 14.79
N VAL A 163 12.42 -5.62 14.63
CA VAL A 163 11.97 -6.44 15.75
C VAL A 163 13.12 -6.79 16.70
N LYS A 164 14.30 -7.10 16.16
CA LYS A 164 15.50 -7.44 16.95
C LYS A 164 16.01 -6.26 17.78
N ASP A 165 15.92 -5.05 17.26
CA ASP A 165 16.35 -3.83 17.97
C ASP A 165 15.43 -3.48 19.17
N GLY A 166 14.31 -4.19 19.30
CA GLY A 166 13.30 -4.01 20.34
C GLY A 166 12.20 -3.03 19.91
N LEU A 167 10.97 -3.54 19.91
CA LEU A 167 9.80 -2.71 19.56
C LEU A 167 9.40 -1.83 20.74
N LYS A 168 9.18 -0.55 20.47
CA LYS A 168 8.59 0.39 21.42
C LYS A 168 7.06 0.35 21.27
N ASP A 169 6.36 0.51 22.40
CA ASP A 169 4.90 0.69 22.40
C ASP A 169 4.52 1.96 21.63
N ARG A 170 3.39 1.91 20.93
CA ARG A 170 2.93 2.99 20.06
C ARG A 170 1.57 3.51 20.48
N ALA A 171 1.46 4.83 20.63
CA ALA A 171 0.18 5.47 20.84
C ALA A 171 -0.73 5.27 19.62
N ILE A 172 -1.93 4.73 19.85
CA ILE A 172 -2.94 4.43 18.84
C ILE A 172 -4.15 5.35 18.90
N THR A 173 -4.07 6.38 19.73
CA THR A 173 -5.06 7.46 19.78
C THR A 173 -4.35 8.81 19.70
N ARG A 174 -5.07 9.84 19.27
CA ARG A 174 -4.57 11.22 19.17
C ARG A 174 -5.67 12.21 19.56
N ASP A 175 -5.28 13.39 20.01
CA ASP A 175 -6.17 14.54 20.16
C ASP A 175 -6.51 15.08 18.76
N LEU A 176 -7.66 14.72 18.24
CA LEU A 176 -8.15 15.03 16.89
C LEU A 176 -9.64 15.35 16.93
N GLU A 177 -10.06 16.33 16.14
CA GLU A 177 -11.47 16.68 15.99
C GLU A 177 -12.22 15.72 15.07
N TRP A 178 -11.52 15.04 14.19
CA TRP A 178 -12.09 14.17 13.16
C TRP A 178 -11.38 12.81 13.11
N GLY A 179 -12.16 11.73 12.98
CA GLY A 179 -11.68 10.36 12.95
C GLY A 179 -12.64 9.38 13.62
N ILE A 180 -12.21 8.13 13.79
CA ILE A 180 -12.98 7.10 14.48
C ILE A 180 -12.90 7.32 15.99
N ASP A 181 -14.06 7.35 16.64
CA ASP A 181 -14.17 7.47 18.09
C ASP A 181 -13.57 6.26 18.80
N ILE A 182 -13.09 6.46 20.02
CA ILE A 182 -12.60 5.38 20.87
C ILE A 182 -13.80 4.61 21.45
N PRO A 183 -13.85 3.27 21.39
CA PRO A 183 -15.02 2.48 21.83
C PRO A 183 -15.15 2.33 23.36
N VAL A 184 -14.45 3.15 24.14
CA VAL A 184 -14.49 3.16 25.61
C VAL A 184 -14.51 4.61 26.13
N ASP A 185 -15.31 4.89 27.15
CA ASP A 185 -15.57 6.23 27.69
C ASP A 185 -14.45 6.76 28.62
N ASP A 186 -13.21 6.36 28.41
CA ASP A 186 -12.13 6.57 29.37
C ASP A 186 -11.26 7.82 29.14
N LEU A 187 -11.30 8.43 27.93
CA LEU A 187 -10.39 9.54 27.57
C LEU A 187 -11.10 10.82 27.08
N GLY A 188 -12.44 10.82 27.04
CA GLY A 188 -13.26 11.95 26.54
C GLY A 188 -13.38 11.97 25.00
N ASP A 189 -14.33 12.78 24.52
CA ASP A 189 -14.77 12.81 23.11
C ASP A 189 -13.74 13.48 22.17
N GLU A 190 -12.76 14.20 22.71
CA GLU A 190 -11.76 14.95 21.95
C GLU A 190 -10.64 14.08 21.39
N LYS A 191 -10.67 12.77 21.65
CA LYS A 191 -9.65 11.83 21.20
C LYS A 191 -10.22 10.86 20.18
N LYS A 192 -9.43 10.61 19.13
CA LYS A 192 -9.79 9.69 18.04
C LYS A 192 -8.73 8.61 17.90
N ILE A 193 -9.14 7.49 17.30
CA ILE A 193 -8.19 6.44 16.90
C ILE A 193 -7.25 6.99 15.82
N TYR A 194 -5.96 6.69 15.98
CA TYR A 194 -4.91 7.17 15.07
C TYR A 194 -4.95 6.43 13.73
N VAL A 195 -4.84 7.19 12.66
CA VAL A 195 -4.96 6.70 11.27
C VAL A 195 -4.07 5.47 10.97
N TRP A 196 -2.86 5.42 11.48
CA TRP A 196 -1.95 4.30 11.21
C TRP A 196 -2.29 3.01 11.98
N PHE A 197 -3.15 3.08 12.99
CA PHE A 197 -3.72 1.89 13.60
C PHE A 197 -4.95 1.42 12.80
N GLU A 198 -5.86 2.33 12.44
CA GLU A 198 -7.12 1.97 11.79
C GLU A 198 -6.94 1.64 10.29
N ALA A 199 -6.04 2.32 9.57
CA ALA A 199 -5.89 2.17 8.14
C ALA A 199 -5.50 0.74 7.71
N VAL A 200 -4.63 0.05 8.47
CA VAL A 200 -4.27 -1.34 8.17
C VAL A 200 -5.40 -2.32 8.47
N ILE A 201 -6.34 -1.96 9.34
CA ILE A 201 -7.56 -2.74 9.61
C ILE A 201 -8.51 -2.69 8.40
N GLY A 202 -8.35 -1.70 7.52
CA GLY A 202 -9.09 -1.53 6.29
C GLY A 202 -9.14 -2.78 5.41
N TYR A 203 -8.09 -3.58 5.40
CA TYR A 203 -8.05 -4.85 4.65
C TYR A 203 -9.09 -5.87 5.15
N LEU A 204 -9.17 -6.04 6.47
CA LEU A 204 -10.15 -6.93 7.08
C LEU A 204 -11.57 -6.37 6.91
N SER A 205 -11.76 -5.07 7.16
CA SER A 205 -13.07 -4.45 7.03
C SER A 205 -13.61 -4.48 5.60
N ALA A 206 -12.74 -4.31 4.59
CA ALA A 206 -13.11 -4.46 3.18
C ALA A 206 -13.57 -5.89 2.84
N SER A 207 -12.92 -6.90 3.41
CA SER A 207 -13.32 -8.30 3.23
C SER A 207 -14.65 -8.61 3.91
N ILE A 208 -14.89 -8.04 5.09
CA ILE A 208 -16.17 -8.18 5.81
C ILE A 208 -17.28 -7.46 5.05
N GLU A 209 -17.03 -6.26 4.51
CA GLU A 209 -17.98 -5.52 3.68
C GLU A 209 -18.34 -6.30 2.41
N TRP A 210 -17.33 -6.87 1.73
CA TRP A 210 -17.55 -7.75 0.58
C TRP A 210 -18.44 -8.95 0.93
N ALA A 211 -18.19 -9.60 2.05
CA ALA A 211 -18.99 -10.74 2.51
C ALA A 211 -20.46 -10.34 2.78
N LYS A 212 -20.67 -9.22 3.49
CA LYS A 212 -22.02 -8.66 3.72
C LYS A 212 -22.73 -8.38 2.36
N ASN A 213 -22.03 -7.79 1.41
CA ASN A 213 -22.57 -7.45 0.09
C ASN A 213 -22.84 -8.70 -0.80
N SER A 214 -22.11 -9.79 -0.58
CA SER A 214 -22.30 -11.05 -1.30
C SER A 214 -23.51 -11.87 -0.80
N GLY A 215 -24.08 -11.50 0.35
CA GLY A 215 -25.18 -12.19 1.00
C GLY A 215 -24.77 -13.37 1.90
N ASP A 216 -23.48 -13.59 2.10
CA ASP A 216 -22.91 -14.55 3.05
C ASP A 216 -21.98 -13.79 4.01
N GLU A 217 -22.51 -13.35 5.14
CA GLU A 217 -21.80 -12.52 6.10
C GLU A 217 -20.55 -13.20 6.70
N ASP A 218 -20.44 -14.50 6.59
CA ASP A 218 -19.31 -15.29 7.11
C ASP A 218 -18.26 -15.63 6.02
N ALA A 219 -18.51 -15.31 4.76
CA ALA A 219 -17.62 -15.64 3.63
C ALA A 219 -16.19 -15.08 3.79
N TRP A 220 -16.01 -13.94 4.47
CA TRP A 220 -14.69 -13.38 4.75
C TRP A 220 -13.78 -14.32 5.56
N LYS A 221 -14.36 -15.21 6.39
CA LYS A 221 -13.60 -16.17 7.21
C LYS A 221 -12.82 -17.18 6.38
N GLU A 222 -13.30 -17.49 5.17
CA GLU A 222 -12.61 -18.36 4.21
C GLU A 222 -11.23 -17.78 3.85
N TRP A 223 -11.09 -16.47 3.80
CA TRP A 223 -9.88 -15.76 3.40
C TRP A 223 -8.99 -15.39 4.59
N TRP A 224 -9.54 -15.29 5.79
CA TRP A 224 -8.82 -14.78 6.96
C TRP A 224 -8.54 -15.82 8.05
N GLN A 225 -9.21 -16.98 8.02
CA GLN A 225 -9.12 -17.98 9.09
C GLN A 225 -8.73 -19.37 8.59
N LYS A 226 -8.84 -19.68 7.30
CA LYS A 226 -8.42 -20.97 6.75
C LYS A 226 -6.90 -21.00 6.55
N GLU A 227 -6.28 -22.11 6.89
CA GLU A 227 -4.82 -22.29 6.83
C GLU A 227 -4.27 -22.17 5.41
N GLU A 228 -5.04 -22.63 4.40
CA GLU A 228 -4.68 -22.57 2.98
C GLU A 228 -4.88 -21.19 2.33
N ALA A 229 -5.53 -20.24 3.02
CA ALA A 229 -5.77 -18.91 2.47
C ALA A 229 -4.48 -18.06 2.50
N GLU A 230 -4.19 -17.41 1.39
CA GLU A 230 -3.03 -16.55 1.22
C GLU A 230 -3.41 -15.09 1.10
N SER A 231 -2.61 -14.20 1.68
CA SER A 231 -2.79 -12.76 1.62
C SER A 231 -1.53 -12.04 1.17
N TYR A 232 -1.67 -11.17 0.17
CA TYR A 232 -0.58 -10.40 -0.45
C TYR A 232 -0.89 -8.91 -0.32
N TYR A 233 0.04 -8.16 0.30
CA TYR A 233 -0.10 -6.72 0.54
C TYR A 233 0.84 -5.94 -0.36
N PHE A 234 0.34 -5.47 -1.51
CA PHE A 234 1.11 -4.65 -2.45
C PHE A 234 1.20 -3.22 -1.96
N ILE A 235 2.41 -2.76 -1.64
CA ILE A 235 2.66 -1.47 -1.01
C ILE A 235 3.89 -0.77 -1.58
N GLY A 236 4.06 0.51 -1.25
CA GLY A 236 5.33 1.21 -1.39
C GLY A 236 6.24 0.99 -0.17
N LYS A 237 7.56 1.16 -0.34
CA LYS A 237 8.57 0.91 0.70
C LYS A 237 8.36 1.70 2.00
N ASP A 238 7.73 2.86 1.91
CA ASP A 238 7.36 3.71 3.06
C ASP A 238 6.32 3.05 3.99
N ASN A 239 5.57 2.07 3.49
CA ASN A 239 4.58 1.33 4.27
C ASN A 239 5.09 -0.01 4.83
N VAL A 240 6.36 -0.36 4.61
CA VAL A 240 6.96 -1.59 5.14
C VAL A 240 6.77 -1.74 6.66
N PRO A 241 7.02 -0.71 7.50
CA PRO A 241 6.81 -0.82 8.95
C PRO A 241 5.40 -1.26 9.34
N PHE A 242 4.40 -0.71 8.65
CA PHE A 242 2.99 -0.97 8.96
C PHE A 242 2.55 -2.36 8.54
N HIS A 243 3.02 -2.87 7.41
CA HIS A 243 2.56 -4.14 6.83
C HIS A 243 3.42 -5.34 7.22
N SER A 244 4.69 -5.12 7.56
CA SER A 244 5.58 -6.21 7.97
C SER A 244 5.72 -6.38 9.48
N VAL A 245 5.31 -5.38 10.28
CA VAL A 245 5.41 -5.41 11.75
C VAL A 245 4.10 -5.02 12.43
N ILE A 246 3.55 -3.82 12.20
CA ILE A 246 2.40 -3.31 12.98
C ILE A 246 1.14 -4.14 12.68
N TRP A 247 0.78 -4.33 11.43
CA TRP A 247 -0.37 -5.14 11.05
C TRP A 247 -0.25 -6.60 11.49
N PRO A 248 0.86 -7.32 11.26
CA PRO A 248 1.08 -8.64 11.82
C PRO A 248 1.00 -8.68 13.36
N ALA A 249 1.47 -7.64 14.05
CA ALA A 249 1.34 -7.54 15.51
C ALA A 249 -0.12 -7.46 15.95
N ILE A 250 -0.93 -6.63 15.28
CA ILE A 250 -2.37 -6.50 15.52
C ILE A 250 -3.06 -7.85 15.31
N LEU A 251 -2.78 -8.53 14.19
CA LEU A 251 -3.34 -9.86 13.90
C LEU A 251 -2.94 -10.91 14.94
N ALA A 252 -1.66 -10.95 15.32
CA ALA A 252 -1.15 -11.87 16.36
C ALA A 252 -1.73 -11.56 17.75
N GLY A 253 -2.01 -10.30 18.05
CA GLY A 253 -2.66 -9.86 19.28
C GLY A 253 -4.16 -10.16 19.32
N TYR A 254 -4.85 -9.98 18.21
CA TYR A 254 -6.26 -10.33 18.04
C TYR A 254 -6.47 -11.84 18.13
N GLY A 255 -5.63 -12.61 17.44
CA GLY A 255 -5.72 -14.07 17.35
C GLY A 255 -6.77 -14.55 16.35
N GLN A 256 -6.64 -15.81 15.93
CA GLN A 256 -7.58 -16.47 15.01
C GLN A 256 -7.65 -15.89 13.57
N LEU A 257 -6.77 -14.96 13.23
CA LEU A 257 -6.63 -14.43 11.88
C LEU A 257 -5.27 -14.79 11.27
N ASN A 258 -5.27 -15.09 9.98
CA ASN A 258 -4.05 -15.39 9.25
C ASN A 258 -3.15 -14.15 9.16
N MET A 259 -1.87 -14.36 9.34
CA MET A 259 -0.86 -13.33 9.16
C MET A 259 -0.45 -13.24 7.66
N PRO A 260 0.11 -12.13 7.21
CA PRO A 260 0.47 -11.93 5.80
C PRO A 260 1.29 -13.09 5.22
N THR A 261 0.88 -13.60 4.05
CA THR A 261 1.69 -14.54 3.28
C THR A 261 2.89 -13.82 2.68
N ASN A 262 2.65 -12.68 2.02
CA ASN A 262 3.71 -11.87 1.43
C ASN A 262 3.38 -10.35 1.51
N VAL A 263 4.45 -9.55 1.56
CA VAL A 263 4.40 -8.09 1.54
C VAL A 263 5.28 -7.58 0.40
N PRO A 264 4.78 -7.61 -0.85
CA PRO A 264 5.51 -7.14 -2.02
C PRO A 264 5.63 -5.61 -2.02
N ALA A 265 6.62 -5.08 -1.30
CA ALA A 265 6.87 -3.65 -1.26
C ALA A 265 7.71 -3.19 -2.46
N ASN A 266 7.20 -2.24 -3.24
CA ASN A 266 7.93 -1.59 -4.31
C ASN A 266 8.77 -0.42 -3.77
N GLN A 267 9.90 -0.17 -4.43
CA GLN A 267 10.69 1.05 -4.28
C GLN A 267 9.96 2.22 -4.96
N TYR A 268 10.60 3.38 -5.13
CA TYR A 268 9.95 4.53 -5.75
C TYR A 268 10.12 4.57 -7.27
N ILE A 269 9.10 5.07 -7.94
CA ILE A 269 9.23 5.58 -9.31
C ILE A 269 9.69 7.03 -9.20
N LEU A 270 10.81 7.34 -9.83
CA LEU A 270 11.39 8.68 -9.88
C LEU A 270 10.96 9.38 -11.16
N VAL A 271 10.76 10.68 -11.06
CA VAL A 271 10.56 11.58 -12.20
C VAL A 271 11.64 12.65 -12.11
N LYS A 272 12.53 12.70 -13.11
CA LYS A 272 13.71 13.60 -13.12
C LYS A 272 14.55 13.46 -11.85
N GLY A 273 14.77 12.22 -11.40
CA GLY A 273 15.59 11.89 -10.23
C GLY A 273 14.92 12.19 -8.87
N GLN A 274 13.67 12.60 -8.84
CA GLN A 274 12.92 12.90 -7.62
C GLN A 274 11.74 11.93 -7.44
N LYS A 275 11.38 11.61 -6.19
CA LYS A 275 10.17 10.84 -5.89
C LYS A 275 8.95 11.55 -6.47
N ALA A 276 8.14 10.85 -7.28
CA ALA A 276 6.86 11.36 -7.75
C ALA A 276 5.96 11.72 -6.55
N SER A 277 5.41 12.92 -6.54
CA SER A 277 4.62 13.43 -5.42
C SER A 277 3.58 14.44 -5.87
N ALA A 278 2.31 14.11 -5.77
CA ALA A 278 1.21 15.01 -6.09
C ALA A 278 1.20 16.25 -5.18
N SER A 279 1.51 16.10 -3.88
CA SER A 279 1.54 17.21 -2.91
C SER A 279 2.70 18.19 -3.14
N ARG A 280 3.77 17.76 -3.80
CA ARG A 280 4.94 18.59 -4.14
C ARG A 280 4.96 19.00 -5.62
N GLY A 281 3.96 18.61 -6.41
CA GLY A 281 3.90 18.90 -7.84
C GLY A 281 5.01 18.23 -8.67
N VAL A 282 5.56 17.11 -8.19
CA VAL A 282 6.59 16.35 -8.90
C VAL A 282 5.96 15.25 -9.74
N GLY A 283 6.11 15.34 -11.05
CA GLY A 283 5.52 14.42 -12.03
C GLY A 283 4.17 14.91 -12.57
N LYS A 284 3.64 14.17 -13.53
CA LYS A 284 2.29 14.36 -14.07
C LYS A 284 1.27 13.62 -13.21
N SER A 285 0.05 14.12 -13.15
CA SER A 285 -1.06 13.38 -12.54
C SER A 285 -1.46 12.18 -13.42
N LEU A 286 -2.17 11.22 -12.84
CA LEU A 286 -2.71 10.11 -13.62
C LEU A 286 -3.75 10.60 -14.66
N ALA A 287 -4.48 11.66 -14.36
CA ALA A 287 -5.39 12.30 -15.31
C ALA A 287 -4.65 12.83 -16.55
N ASP A 288 -3.46 13.46 -16.35
CA ASP A 288 -2.65 13.97 -17.46
C ASP A 288 -2.15 12.80 -18.33
N TYR A 289 -1.64 11.73 -17.72
CA TYR A 289 -1.24 10.53 -18.46
C TYR A 289 -2.38 9.93 -19.26
N LEU A 290 -3.59 9.79 -18.67
CA LEU A 290 -4.76 9.25 -19.34
C LEU A 290 -5.31 10.16 -20.43
N SER A 291 -5.01 11.46 -20.42
CA SER A 291 -5.39 12.40 -21.50
C SER A 291 -4.45 12.33 -22.70
N GLU A 292 -3.21 11.85 -22.52
CA GLU A 292 -2.16 11.85 -23.55
C GLU A 292 -1.86 10.45 -24.11
N TRP A 293 -2.17 9.40 -23.36
CA TRP A 293 -1.75 8.03 -23.66
C TRP A 293 -2.92 7.05 -23.56
N GLU A 294 -2.88 6.04 -24.43
CA GLU A 294 -3.78 4.90 -24.31
C GLU A 294 -3.49 4.11 -23.01
N PRO A 295 -4.52 3.62 -22.30
CA PRO A 295 -4.36 2.92 -21.03
C PRO A 295 -3.38 1.74 -21.06
N ASP A 296 -3.38 0.96 -22.14
CA ASP A 296 -2.47 -0.19 -22.28
C ASP A 296 -1.00 0.23 -22.37
N ALA A 297 -0.70 1.37 -23.02
CA ALA A 297 0.65 1.92 -23.08
C ALA A 297 1.15 2.35 -21.69
N ILE A 298 0.25 2.97 -20.88
CA ILE A 298 0.55 3.35 -19.49
C ILE A 298 0.82 2.10 -18.66
N ARG A 299 -0.07 1.12 -18.69
CA ARG A 299 0.03 -0.15 -17.94
C ARG A 299 1.31 -0.91 -18.28
N TYR A 300 1.58 -1.08 -19.59
CA TYR A 300 2.77 -1.77 -20.08
C TYR A 300 4.04 -1.08 -19.59
N THR A 301 4.12 0.25 -19.75
CA THR A 301 5.30 1.00 -19.32
C THR A 301 5.51 0.88 -17.82
N LEU A 302 4.48 1.10 -17.01
CA LEU A 302 4.58 0.96 -15.55
C LEU A 302 5.02 -0.44 -15.14
N ALA A 303 4.44 -1.50 -15.74
CA ALA A 303 4.84 -2.89 -15.46
C ALA A 303 6.31 -3.16 -15.85
N SER A 304 6.76 -2.58 -16.95
CA SER A 304 8.14 -2.78 -17.43
C SER A 304 9.22 -2.05 -16.61
N VAL A 305 8.84 -0.96 -15.91
CA VAL A 305 9.74 -0.20 -15.03
C VAL A 305 9.42 -0.43 -13.54
N LEU A 306 8.65 -1.45 -13.19
CA LEU A 306 8.31 -1.75 -11.80
C LEU A 306 9.55 -1.71 -10.90
N PRO A 307 9.54 -0.90 -9.84
CA PRO A 307 10.67 -0.73 -8.94
C PRO A 307 10.69 -1.84 -7.86
N GLU A 308 10.75 -3.10 -8.27
CA GLU A 308 10.63 -4.24 -7.35
C GLU A 308 11.79 -4.35 -6.36
N GLN A 309 13.02 -4.00 -6.78
CA GLN A 309 14.23 -4.15 -5.95
C GLN A 309 14.96 -2.83 -5.71
N SER A 310 14.89 -1.90 -6.65
CA SER A 310 15.52 -0.58 -6.58
C SER A 310 14.61 0.49 -7.16
N ASP A 311 14.84 1.74 -6.82
CA ASP A 311 14.15 2.86 -7.45
C ASP A 311 14.33 2.79 -8.97
N SER A 312 13.29 3.12 -9.72
CA SER A 312 13.29 3.19 -11.17
C SER A 312 12.86 4.57 -11.65
N GLU A 313 13.26 4.94 -12.86
CA GLU A 313 12.89 6.23 -13.44
C GLU A 313 11.83 6.05 -14.52
N LEU A 314 10.83 6.93 -14.53
CA LEU A 314 9.82 7.02 -15.57
C LEU A 314 9.98 8.34 -16.31
N THR A 315 10.31 8.25 -17.61
CA THR A 315 10.41 9.40 -18.51
C THR A 315 9.46 9.27 -19.69
N GLU A 316 9.11 10.39 -20.31
CA GLU A 316 8.28 10.36 -21.52
C GLU A 316 8.99 9.69 -22.69
N GLU A 317 10.29 9.88 -22.82
CA GLU A 317 11.11 9.23 -23.84
C GLU A 317 11.04 7.71 -23.70
N GLU A 318 11.10 7.19 -22.47
CA GLU A 318 10.98 5.76 -22.22
C GLU A 318 9.57 5.25 -22.53
N MET A 319 8.52 6.01 -22.22
CA MET A 319 7.15 5.66 -22.59
C MET A 319 6.98 5.58 -24.12
N VAL A 320 7.47 6.59 -24.85
CA VAL A 320 7.46 6.61 -26.33
C VAL A 320 8.24 5.42 -26.90
N ARG A 321 9.45 5.17 -26.40
CA ARG A 321 10.28 4.07 -26.84
C ARG A 321 9.59 2.72 -26.66
N ARG A 322 9.08 2.43 -25.48
CA ARG A 322 8.41 1.15 -25.17
C ARG A 322 7.14 0.96 -25.96
N ASN A 323 6.32 2.01 -26.08
CA ASN A 323 5.13 1.94 -26.91
C ASN A 323 5.50 1.63 -28.37
N ASN A 324 6.46 2.32 -28.95
CA ASN A 324 6.79 2.20 -30.38
C ASN A 324 7.58 0.92 -30.70
N GLU A 325 8.58 0.58 -29.90
CA GLU A 325 9.48 -0.53 -30.18
C GLU A 325 8.96 -1.88 -29.68
N GLU A 326 8.33 -1.89 -28.51
CA GLU A 326 7.88 -3.13 -27.86
C GLU A 326 6.42 -3.43 -28.19
N LEU A 327 5.48 -2.51 -27.94
CA LEU A 327 4.06 -2.77 -28.21
C LEU A 327 3.74 -2.70 -29.72
N VAL A 328 4.14 -1.65 -30.43
CA VAL A 328 3.78 -1.46 -31.84
C VAL A 328 4.67 -2.32 -32.76
N ALA A 329 6.00 -2.14 -32.68
CA ALA A 329 6.89 -2.78 -33.63
C ALA A 329 7.11 -4.28 -33.36
N THR A 330 6.98 -4.75 -32.13
CA THR A 330 7.13 -6.18 -31.81
C THR A 330 5.76 -6.87 -31.77
N TRP A 331 4.97 -6.62 -30.73
CA TRP A 331 3.68 -7.26 -30.54
C TRP A 331 2.66 -6.91 -31.64
N GLY A 332 2.44 -5.64 -31.92
CA GLY A 332 1.51 -5.17 -32.93
C GLY A 332 1.86 -5.66 -34.32
N ASN A 333 3.12 -5.72 -34.68
CA ASN A 333 3.59 -6.25 -35.97
C ASN A 333 3.34 -7.77 -36.06
N LEU A 334 3.57 -8.55 -35.01
CA LEU A 334 3.25 -9.97 -34.99
C LEU A 334 1.74 -10.19 -35.24
N VAL A 335 0.90 -9.48 -34.49
CA VAL A 335 -0.56 -9.55 -34.63
C VAL A 335 -1.00 -9.15 -36.04
N GLN A 336 -0.48 -8.04 -36.57
CA GLN A 336 -0.80 -7.56 -37.92
C GLN A 336 -0.41 -8.58 -39.00
N ARG A 337 0.76 -9.20 -38.89
CA ARG A 337 1.19 -10.23 -39.85
C ARG A 337 0.32 -11.46 -39.81
N VAL A 338 0.00 -11.97 -38.63
CA VAL A 338 -0.86 -13.13 -38.46
C VAL A 338 -2.26 -12.88 -39.04
N PHE A 339 -2.90 -11.75 -38.66
CA PHE A 339 -4.22 -11.41 -39.18
C PHE A 339 -4.20 -11.12 -40.70
N THR A 340 -3.15 -10.56 -41.26
CA THR A 340 -3.01 -10.38 -42.70
C THR A 340 -2.94 -11.72 -43.42
N GLN A 341 -2.20 -12.70 -42.90
CA GLN A 341 -2.18 -14.07 -43.46
C GLN A 341 -3.54 -14.74 -43.38
N ILE A 342 -4.22 -14.59 -42.23
CA ILE A 342 -5.59 -15.11 -42.06
C ILE A 342 -6.55 -14.49 -43.09
N GLN A 343 -6.51 -13.17 -43.28
CA GLN A 343 -7.38 -12.48 -44.25
C GLN A 343 -7.12 -12.91 -45.70
N ASN A 344 -5.84 -13.03 -46.04
CA ASN A 344 -5.43 -13.41 -47.40
C ASN A 344 -5.76 -14.88 -47.75
N ASN A 345 -5.90 -15.75 -46.74
CA ASN A 345 -6.09 -17.18 -46.87
C ASN A 345 -7.39 -17.68 -46.21
N LYS A 346 -8.47 -16.89 -46.27
CA LYS A 346 -9.75 -17.17 -45.57
C LYS A 346 -10.27 -18.58 -45.77
N ASP A 347 -10.14 -19.15 -46.98
CA ASP A 347 -10.60 -20.48 -47.32
C ASP A 347 -9.63 -21.59 -46.89
N ALA A 348 -8.42 -21.25 -46.48
CA ALA A 348 -7.36 -22.19 -46.12
C ALA A 348 -7.21 -22.41 -44.61
N ILE A 349 -7.88 -21.61 -43.77
CA ILE A 349 -7.81 -21.78 -42.31
C ILE A 349 -8.73 -22.96 -41.93
N LYS A 350 -8.15 -24.13 -41.99
CA LYS A 350 -8.80 -25.38 -41.54
C LYS A 350 -8.06 -25.91 -40.33
N THR A 351 -8.75 -26.59 -39.46
CA THR A 351 -8.10 -27.40 -38.44
C THR A 351 -7.18 -28.40 -39.14
N PRO A 352 -5.88 -28.40 -38.85
CA PRO A 352 -4.94 -29.31 -39.50
C PRO A 352 -5.32 -30.75 -39.19
N SER A 353 -5.22 -31.63 -40.18
CA SER A 353 -5.47 -33.05 -40.00
C SER A 353 -4.36 -33.77 -39.23
N SER A 354 -3.15 -33.20 -39.26
CA SER A 354 -1.98 -33.62 -38.49
C SER A 354 -1.08 -32.38 -38.25
N LEU A 355 -0.39 -32.39 -37.16
CA LEU A 355 0.67 -31.41 -36.87
C LEU A 355 2.00 -31.93 -37.39
N GLU A 356 2.85 -31.03 -37.87
CA GLU A 356 4.24 -31.33 -38.14
C GLU A 356 5.07 -31.22 -36.84
N THR A 357 6.28 -31.76 -36.85
CA THR A 357 7.16 -31.74 -35.66
C THR A 357 7.41 -30.31 -35.14
N VAL A 358 7.54 -29.35 -36.06
CA VAL A 358 7.75 -27.92 -35.71
C VAL A 358 6.53 -27.33 -35.01
N ASP A 359 5.31 -27.75 -35.42
CA ASP A 359 4.07 -27.28 -34.78
C ASP A 359 3.95 -27.86 -33.37
N GLU A 360 4.27 -29.16 -33.21
CA GLU A 360 4.27 -29.82 -31.88
C GLU A 360 5.31 -29.23 -30.94
N GLU A 361 6.51 -28.88 -31.46
CA GLU A 361 7.55 -28.21 -30.68
C GLU A 361 7.09 -26.82 -30.23
N LEU A 362 6.52 -26.00 -31.13
CA LEU A 362 5.98 -24.69 -30.81
C LEU A 362 4.90 -24.74 -29.72
N LEU A 363 3.95 -25.68 -29.83
CA LEU A 363 2.90 -25.85 -28.84
C LEU A 363 3.46 -26.25 -27.46
N LYS A 364 4.46 -27.16 -27.43
CA LYS A 364 5.16 -27.52 -26.18
C LYS A 364 5.91 -26.36 -25.56
N GLU A 365 6.55 -25.54 -26.38
CA GLU A 365 7.22 -24.34 -25.89
C GLU A 365 6.22 -23.30 -25.35
N ALA A 366 5.05 -23.14 -26.01
CA ALA A 366 3.97 -22.30 -25.53
C ALA A 366 3.47 -22.76 -24.15
N ASP A 367 3.15 -24.05 -24.01
CA ASP A 367 2.71 -24.62 -22.74
C ASP A 367 3.75 -24.42 -21.62
N LYS A 368 5.02 -24.65 -21.96
CA LYS A 368 6.11 -24.43 -21.02
C LYS A 368 6.25 -22.95 -20.62
N ALA A 369 6.20 -22.03 -21.59
CA ALA A 369 6.27 -20.59 -21.34
C ALA A 369 5.11 -20.13 -20.46
N PHE A 370 3.89 -20.64 -20.71
CA PHE A 370 2.71 -20.33 -19.91
C PHE A 370 2.89 -20.72 -18.43
N ILE A 371 3.43 -21.91 -18.17
CA ILE A 371 3.71 -22.41 -16.83
C ILE A 371 4.83 -21.56 -16.15
N GLU A 372 5.91 -21.24 -16.87
CA GLU A 372 7.04 -20.50 -16.34
C GLU A 372 6.66 -19.04 -16.01
N ILE A 373 5.93 -18.39 -16.92
CA ILE A 373 5.41 -17.01 -16.69
C ILE A 373 4.45 -16.99 -15.50
N GLY A 374 3.56 -18.00 -15.39
CA GLY A 374 2.68 -18.16 -14.24
C GLY A 374 3.43 -18.20 -12.92
N LYS A 375 4.54 -18.96 -12.84
CA LYS A 375 5.39 -19.02 -11.63
C LYS A 375 5.98 -17.65 -11.25
N TYR A 376 6.41 -16.85 -12.23
CA TYR A 376 6.91 -15.50 -11.96
C TYR A 376 5.79 -14.59 -11.44
N ILE A 377 4.57 -14.71 -11.96
CA ILE A 377 3.41 -13.95 -11.47
C ILE A 377 3.09 -14.35 -10.02
N GLU A 378 3.02 -15.65 -9.72
CA GLU A 378 2.78 -16.17 -8.38
C GLU A 378 3.88 -15.79 -7.37
N ALA A 379 5.14 -15.74 -7.82
CA ALA A 379 6.26 -15.26 -7.01
C ALA A 379 6.31 -13.71 -6.88
N VAL A 380 5.38 -13.00 -7.51
CA VAL A 380 5.35 -11.53 -7.54
C VAL A 380 6.60 -10.91 -8.18
N GLU A 381 7.15 -11.59 -9.18
CA GLU A 381 8.22 -11.13 -10.06
C GLU A 381 7.63 -10.59 -11.38
N LEU A 382 6.76 -9.58 -11.27
CA LEU A 382 5.90 -9.13 -12.37
C LEU A 382 6.68 -8.55 -13.54
N LYS A 383 7.81 -7.89 -13.27
CA LYS A 383 8.70 -7.37 -14.32
C LYS A 383 9.33 -8.49 -15.12
N THR A 384 9.79 -9.56 -14.46
CA THR A 384 10.34 -10.75 -15.12
C THR A 384 9.25 -11.47 -15.92
N ALA A 385 8.06 -11.63 -15.35
CA ALA A 385 6.92 -12.22 -16.05
C ALA A 385 6.58 -11.50 -17.35
N LEU A 386 6.55 -10.15 -17.33
CA LEU A 386 6.34 -9.35 -18.53
C LEU A 386 7.46 -9.53 -19.58
N GLN A 387 8.72 -9.52 -19.14
CA GLN A 387 9.87 -9.71 -20.02
C GLN A 387 9.85 -11.08 -20.72
N GLU A 388 9.56 -12.14 -19.98
CA GLU A 388 9.43 -13.49 -20.54
C GLU A 388 8.23 -13.61 -21.50
N SER A 389 7.11 -12.95 -21.17
CA SER A 389 5.93 -12.90 -22.07
C SER A 389 6.25 -12.23 -23.40
N MET A 390 7.05 -11.17 -23.40
CA MET A 390 7.44 -10.45 -24.62
C MET A 390 8.56 -11.17 -25.41
N ARG A 391 9.31 -12.04 -24.75
CA ARG A 391 10.37 -12.84 -25.38
C ARG A 391 9.79 -14.04 -26.14
N TYR A 392 8.74 -14.66 -25.64
CA TYR A 392 8.01 -15.76 -26.26
C TYR A 392 7.23 -15.26 -27.49
#